data_66438ec15e9462992b16f91b44ae8f0a
#
_entry.id   66438ec15e9462992b16f91b44ae8f0a
#
_cell.length_a   1.000
_cell.length_b   1.000
_cell.length_c   1.000
_cell.angle_alpha   90.00
_cell.angle_beta   90.00
_cell.angle_gamma   90.00
#
_symmetry.space_group_name_H-M   'P 1'
#
loop_
_entity.id
_entity.type
_entity.pdbx_description
1 polymer ?
#
loop_
_entity_poly.entity_id
_entity_poly.type
_entity_poly.pdbx_seq_one_letter_code
_entity_poly.pdbx_strand_id
1 'polypeptide(L)'
;MSTLHEKLKSHKDTIQSKTLSEWFAAEPGRVQEWTLHHAGIYLDLSKNHINAQTKALWQQWVDSAGVAEGIAAITRGDNVNTGEHRPALHHRLRAPADQPFVVN
;
A
#
# COMPACT_ATOMS: atom_id res chain seq x y z
N MET A 1 16.87 -18.09 -8.82
CA MET A 1 16.08 -16.84 -8.94
C MET A 1 16.07 -16.12 -7.58
N SER A 2 16.33 -14.83 -7.58
CA SER A 2 16.25 -14.06 -6.35
C SER A 2 14.80 -13.90 -5.88
N THR A 3 14.57 -14.06 -4.57
CA THR A 3 13.27 -13.81 -3.97
C THR A 3 12.90 -12.33 -4.05
N LEU A 4 11.63 -12.00 -3.89
CA LEU A 4 11.18 -10.61 -3.85
C LEU A 4 11.85 -9.81 -2.72
N HIS A 5 12.09 -10.46 -1.58
CA HIS A 5 12.81 -9.87 -0.45
C HIS A 5 14.26 -9.50 -0.83
N GLU A 6 14.96 -10.37 -1.52
CA GLU A 6 16.32 -10.10 -2.02
C GLU A 6 16.35 -8.96 -3.03
N LYS A 7 15.35 -8.88 -3.92
CA LYS A 7 15.20 -7.77 -4.87
C LYS A 7 14.99 -6.43 -4.16
N LEU A 8 14.14 -6.39 -3.13
CA LEU A 8 13.91 -5.19 -2.32
C LEU A 8 15.16 -4.76 -1.57
N LYS A 9 15.90 -5.72 -0.99
CA LYS A 9 17.16 -5.44 -0.31
C LYS A 9 18.21 -4.87 -1.26
N SER A 10 18.41 -5.48 -2.41
CA SER A 10 19.33 -5.00 -3.45
C SER A 10 18.93 -3.62 -3.96
N HIS A 11 17.63 -3.39 -4.18
CA HIS A 11 17.12 -2.08 -4.59
C HIS A 11 17.40 -1.00 -3.53
N LYS A 12 17.18 -1.29 -2.25
CA LYS A 12 17.54 -0.37 -1.15
C LYS A 12 19.01 0.04 -1.24
N ASP A 13 19.91 -0.94 -1.41
CA ASP A 13 21.36 -0.67 -1.49
C ASP A 13 21.71 0.23 -2.68
N THR A 14 20.95 0.14 -3.77
CA THR A 14 21.13 0.98 -4.96
C THR A 14 20.70 2.43 -4.73
N ILE A 15 19.58 2.65 -4.02
CA ILE A 15 18.98 3.98 -3.90
C ILE A 15 19.41 4.76 -2.66
N GLN A 16 19.92 4.11 -1.63
CA GLN A 16 20.22 4.74 -0.33
C GLN A 16 21.33 5.78 -0.38
N SER A 17 22.23 5.71 -1.35
CA SER A 17 23.35 6.64 -1.52
C SER A 17 22.94 7.99 -2.13
N LYS A 18 21.78 8.06 -2.80
CA LYS A 18 21.26 9.30 -3.38
C LYS A 18 20.61 10.18 -2.32
N THR A 19 20.94 11.47 -2.35
CA THR A 19 20.29 12.47 -1.50
C THR A 19 18.93 12.88 -2.07
N LEU A 20 18.07 13.45 -1.24
CA LEU A 20 16.78 13.99 -1.70
C LEU A 20 16.98 15.10 -2.74
N SER A 21 17.98 15.95 -2.57
CA SER A 21 18.29 17.02 -3.53
C SER A 21 18.61 16.45 -4.92
N GLU A 22 19.38 15.37 -4.98
CA GLU A 22 19.67 14.68 -6.25
C GLU A 22 18.42 14.06 -6.87
N TRP A 23 17.51 13.49 -6.07
CA TRP A 23 16.22 12.98 -6.54
C TRP A 23 15.37 14.08 -7.17
N PHE A 24 15.23 15.23 -6.49
CA PHE A 24 14.45 16.36 -7.01
C PHE A 24 15.08 16.99 -8.26
N ALA A 25 16.41 17.06 -8.34
CA ALA A 25 17.09 17.54 -9.53
C ALA A 25 16.91 16.62 -10.75
N ALA A 26 16.91 15.30 -10.53
CA ALA A 26 16.74 14.31 -11.59
C ALA A 26 15.29 14.14 -12.05
N GLU A 27 14.31 14.44 -11.17
CA GLU A 27 12.89 14.22 -11.39
C GLU A 27 12.08 15.50 -11.16
N PRO A 28 12.02 16.44 -12.13
CA PRO A 28 11.31 17.73 -11.95
C PRO A 28 9.83 17.59 -11.62
N GLY A 29 9.17 16.50 -12.06
CA GLY A 29 7.78 16.17 -11.77
C GLY A 29 7.56 15.36 -10.50
N ARG A 30 8.57 15.21 -9.66
CA ARG A 30 8.55 14.30 -8.50
C ARG A 30 7.42 14.58 -7.52
N VAL A 31 7.14 15.85 -7.20
CA VAL A 31 6.06 16.21 -6.28
C VAL A 31 4.71 15.73 -6.81
N GLN A 32 4.42 15.99 -8.08
CA GLN A 32 3.16 15.61 -8.71
C GLN A 32 2.99 14.10 -8.78
N GLU A 33 4.06 13.37 -9.12
CA GLU A 33 4.04 11.91 -9.22
C GLU A 33 3.83 11.23 -7.87
N TRP A 34 4.43 11.78 -6.80
CA TRP A 34 4.42 11.17 -5.47
C TRP A 34 3.43 11.82 -4.49
N THR A 35 2.49 12.59 -5.00
CA THR A 35 1.41 13.18 -4.22
C THR A 35 0.09 12.49 -4.54
N LEU A 36 -0.66 12.16 -3.49
CA LEU A 36 -2.00 11.59 -3.57
C LEU A 36 -2.98 12.55 -2.89
N HIS A 37 -4.11 12.78 -3.53
CA HIS A 37 -5.21 13.53 -2.93
C HIS A 37 -6.50 12.71 -3.05
N HIS A 38 -7.01 12.26 -1.92
CA HIS A 38 -8.23 11.45 -1.88
C HIS A 38 -8.99 11.70 -0.57
N ALA A 39 -10.32 11.80 -0.67
CA ALA A 39 -11.23 11.97 0.47
C ALA A 39 -10.84 13.12 1.42
N GLY A 40 -10.35 14.25 0.89
CA GLY A 40 -9.91 15.40 1.68
C GLY A 40 -8.53 15.24 2.32
N ILE A 41 -7.82 14.12 2.08
CA ILE A 41 -6.47 13.88 2.57
C ILE A 41 -5.48 14.15 1.44
N TYR A 42 -4.46 14.94 1.74
CA TYR A 42 -3.33 15.20 0.88
C TYR A 42 -2.10 14.49 1.43
N LEU A 43 -1.54 13.54 0.67
CA LEU A 43 -0.39 12.75 1.07
C LEU A 43 0.77 13.02 0.11
N ASP A 44 1.84 13.62 0.61
CA ASP A 44 3.08 13.88 -0.13
C ASP A 44 4.16 12.88 0.26
N LEU A 45 4.50 11.99 -0.64
CA LEU A 45 5.56 10.98 -0.50
C LEU A 45 6.87 11.39 -1.20
N SER A 46 6.93 12.58 -1.81
CA SER A 46 8.06 13.02 -2.64
C SER A 46 9.41 13.09 -1.88
N LYS A 47 9.37 13.26 -0.56
CA LYS A 47 10.57 13.35 0.30
C LYS A 47 11.02 12.01 0.88
N ASN A 48 10.50 10.90 0.39
CA ASN A 48 10.98 9.57 0.74
C ASN A 48 12.02 9.08 -0.28
N HIS A 49 12.92 8.19 0.15
CA HIS A 49 13.90 7.54 -0.72
C HIS A 49 13.21 6.42 -1.54
N ILE A 50 12.44 6.82 -2.52
CA ILE A 50 11.64 5.95 -3.39
C ILE A 50 11.70 6.44 -4.83
N ASN A 51 11.54 5.52 -5.77
CA ASN A 51 11.46 5.80 -7.20
C ASN A 51 10.46 4.83 -7.88
N ALA A 52 10.31 4.93 -9.20
CA ALA A 52 9.40 4.08 -9.95
C ALA A 52 9.66 2.57 -9.76
N GLN A 53 10.93 2.17 -9.63
CA GLN A 53 11.29 0.77 -9.34
C GLN A 53 10.84 0.33 -7.94
N THR A 54 10.94 1.20 -6.94
CA THR A 54 10.43 0.95 -5.60
C THR A 54 8.93 0.65 -5.65
N LYS A 55 8.17 1.49 -6.37
CA LYS A 55 6.73 1.33 -6.55
C LYS A 55 6.38 -0.01 -7.22
N ALA A 56 7.12 -0.38 -8.27
CA ALA A 56 6.92 -1.66 -8.96
C ALA A 56 7.20 -2.87 -8.06
N LEU A 57 8.25 -2.82 -7.24
CA LEU A 57 8.58 -3.89 -6.29
C LEU A 57 7.55 -3.98 -5.15
N TRP A 58 7.06 -2.86 -4.65
CA TRP A 58 5.99 -2.84 -3.66
C TRP A 58 4.68 -3.39 -4.20
N GLN A 59 4.34 -3.08 -5.45
CA GLN A 59 3.15 -3.65 -6.09
C GLN A 59 3.25 -5.17 -6.17
N GLN A 60 4.40 -5.71 -6.61
CA GLN A 60 4.64 -7.15 -6.62
C GLN A 60 4.49 -7.77 -5.22
N TRP A 61 4.94 -7.07 -4.18
CA TRP A 61 4.79 -7.55 -2.80
C TRP A 61 3.33 -7.58 -2.37
N VAL A 62 2.61 -6.49 -2.58
CA VAL A 62 1.18 -6.37 -2.26
C VAL A 62 0.38 -7.49 -2.95
N ASP A 63 0.65 -7.72 -4.24
CA ASP A 63 -0.02 -8.77 -5.04
C ASP A 63 0.32 -10.17 -4.49
N SER A 64 1.60 -10.44 -4.23
CA SER A 64 2.04 -11.74 -3.72
C SER A 64 1.55 -12.04 -2.29
N ALA A 65 1.30 -11.01 -1.49
CA ALA A 65 0.76 -11.13 -0.14
C ALA A 65 -0.77 -11.25 -0.09
N GLY A 66 -1.45 -11.18 -1.23
CA GLY A 66 -2.91 -11.32 -1.31
C GLY A 66 -3.67 -10.18 -0.63
N VAL A 67 -3.10 -8.97 -0.58
CA VAL A 67 -3.71 -7.82 0.13
C VAL A 67 -5.09 -7.50 -0.42
N ALA A 68 -5.28 -7.50 -1.73
CA ALA A 68 -6.58 -7.20 -2.35
C ALA A 68 -7.66 -8.20 -1.91
N GLU A 69 -7.35 -9.50 -1.89
CA GLU A 69 -8.27 -10.52 -1.40
C GLU A 69 -8.52 -10.40 0.12
N GLY A 70 -7.49 -10.06 0.89
CA GLY A 70 -7.65 -9.77 2.33
C GLY A 70 -8.63 -8.63 2.59
N ILE A 71 -8.53 -7.54 1.85
CA ILE A 71 -9.46 -6.40 1.92
C ILE A 71 -10.88 -6.84 1.53
N ALA A 72 -11.01 -7.59 0.44
CA ALA A 72 -12.30 -8.12 -0.02
C ALA A 72 -12.95 -9.04 1.03
N ALA A 73 -12.18 -9.94 1.64
CA ALA A 73 -12.64 -10.83 2.70
C ALA A 73 -13.16 -10.05 3.93
N ILE A 74 -12.43 -9.04 4.39
CA ILE A 74 -12.87 -8.15 5.47
C ILE A 74 -14.19 -7.46 5.08
N THR A 75 -14.27 -6.94 3.88
CA THR A 75 -15.45 -6.21 3.39
C THR A 75 -16.69 -7.11 3.28
N ARG A 76 -16.51 -8.36 2.88
CA ARG A 76 -17.59 -9.36 2.83
C ARG A 76 -18.05 -9.84 4.21
N GLY A 77 -17.24 -9.64 5.24
CA GLY A 77 -17.50 -10.15 6.59
C GLY A 77 -17.07 -11.60 6.78
N ASP A 78 -16.07 -12.05 6.04
CA ASP A 78 -15.51 -13.39 6.19
C ASP A 78 -14.83 -13.54 7.56
N ASN A 79 -14.67 -14.76 8.05
CA ASN A 79 -13.97 -15.07 9.29
C ASN A 79 -12.45 -14.90 9.15
N VAL A 80 -11.99 -13.64 9.07
CA VAL A 80 -10.57 -13.31 8.89
C VAL A 80 -9.75 -13.45 10.16
N ASN A 81 -10.37 -13.36 11.34
CA ASN A 81 -9.74 -13.67 12.60
C ASN A 81 -9.85 -15.17 12.88
N THR A 82 -8.88 -15.92 12.39
CA THR A 82 -8.86 -17.38 12.50
C THR A 82 -8.67 -17.89 13.93
N GLY A 83 -8.09 -17.08 14.82
CA GLY A 83 -7.90 -17.45 16.21
C GLY A 83 -9.20 -17.42 17.02
N GLU A 84 -10.09 -16.49 16.72
CA GLU A 84 -11.38 -16.32 17.41
C GLU A 84 -12.58 -16.75 16.55
N HIS A 85 -12.33 -17.21 15.34
CA HIS A 85 -13.35 -17.65 14.37
C HIS A 85 -14.47 -16.60 14.13
N ARG A 86 -14.07 -15.33 13.95
CA ARG A 86 -15.02 -14.25 13.69
C ARG A 86 -14.54 -13.22 12.68
N PRO A 87 -15.47 -12.47 12.06
CA PRO A 87 -15.13 -11.40 11.13
C PRO A 87 -14.61 -10.16 11.87
N ALA A 88 -13.91 -9.29 11.11
CA ALA A 88 -13.50 -7.96 11.54
C ALA A 88 -14.46 -6.92 10.91
N LEU A 89 -15.35 -6.33 11.70
CA LEU A 89 -16.45 -5.49 11.19
C LEU A 89 -16.28 -3.99 11.45
N HIS A 90 -15.12 -3.53 11.93
CA HIS A 90 -14.88 -2.14 12.30
C HIS A 90 -15.17 -1.13 11.18
N HIS A 91 -14.96 -1.53 9.92
CA HIS A 91 -15.27 -0.70 8.75
C HIS A 91 -16.76 -0.37 8.62
N ARG A 92 -17.64 -1.23 9.16
CA ARG A 92 -19.10 -1.03 9.10
C ARG A 92 -19.58 0.17 9.90
N LEU A 93 -18.83 0.63 10.89
CA LEU A 93 -19.12 1.85 11.63
C LEU A 93 -19.09 3.11 10.75
N ARG A 94 -18.42 3.04 9.59
CA ARG A 94 -18.30 4.13 8.62
C ARG A 94 -19.10 3.90 7.34
N ALA A 95 -19.80 2.78 7.25
CA ALA A 95 -20.67 2.49 6.11
C ALA A 95 -21.96 3.32 6.17
N PRO A 96 -22.57 3.65 5.03
CA PRO A 96 -23.89 4.27 4.99
C PRO A 96 -24.92 3.41 5.74
N ALA A 97 -25.77 4.09 6.54
CA ALA A 97 -26.75 3.41 7.40
C ALA A 97 -27.84 2.65 6.63
N ASP A 98 -28.06 3.02 5.39
CA ASP A 98 -29.04 2.43 4.48
C ASP A 98 -28.55 1.18 3.74
N GLN A 99 -27.29 0.79 3.94
CA GLN A 99 -26.72 -0.41 3.34
C GLN A 99 -26.87 -1.61 4.30
N PRO A 100 -27.75 -2.58 3.97
CA PRO A 100 -27.87 -3.79 4.78
C PRO A 100 -26.58 -4.60 4.71
N PHE A 101 -26.21 -5.19 5.84
CA PHE A 101 -25.03 -6.06 5.93
C PHE A 101 -25.39 -7.31 6.74
N VAL A 102 -25.18 -8.46 6.14
CA VAL A 102 -25.43 -9.76 6.77
C VAL A 102 -24.10 -10.49 6.92
N VAL A 103 -23.83 -10.96 8.11
CA VAL A 103 -22.70 -11.85 8.41
C VAL A 103 -23.22 -13.29 8.31
N ASN A 104 -22.55 -14.12 7.50
CA ASN A 104 -22.88 -15.53 7.34
C ASN A 104 -22.24 -16.38 8.45
#